data_047c133de865c55236d967a3a0dd9473
#
_entry.id   047c133de865c55236d967a3a0dd9473
#
_cell.length_a   1.000
_cell.length_b   1.000
_cell.length_c   1.000
_cell.angle_alpha   90.00
_cell.angle_beta   90.00
_cell.angle_gamma   90.00
#
_symmetry.space_group_name_H-M   'P 1'
#
loop_
_entity.id
_entity.type
_entity.pdbx_description
1 polymer ?
#
loop_
_entity_poly.entity_id
_entity_poly.type
_entity_poly.pdbx_seq_one_letter_code
_entity_poly.pdbx_strand_id
1 'polypeptide(L)'
;MDQRIEARRAANAAHLSHPNVAAFLKAIAEAEGGAYDFKYGALKGRANDRWRFTDTSTHPGPGIDGKTTAAGMYQITRPTWQHHGSKLGLRDFSPRTQDLIAVEILRSLGVIEQIKAGEIAAVMPKVARTWAALPKGPGQGNHYPHQRYVKFETFLAAYVAAGGQVA
;
A
#
# COMPACT_ATOMS: atom_id res chain seq x y z
N MET A 1 -23.42 12.72 6.22
CA MET A 1 -22.04 12.63 5.68
C MET A 1 -21.90 13.56 4.47
N ASP A 2 -20.74 14.17 4.29
CA ASP A 2 -20.46 15.02 3.13
C ASP A 2 -20.51 14.19 1.82
N GLN A 3 -21.33 14.63 0.87
CA GLN A 3 -21.49 13.94 -0.42
C GLN A 3 -20.18 13.82 -1.21
N ARG A 4 -19.27 14.77 -1.05
CA ARG A 4 -17.95 14.72 -1.69
C ARG A 4 -17.10 13.57 -1.14
N ILE A 5 -17.16 13.36 0.17
CA ILE A 5 -16.47 12.26 0.83
C ILE A 5 -17.04 10.92 0.37
N GLU A 6 -18.36 10.80 0.31
CA GLU A 6 -19.01 9.59 -0.17
C GLU A 6 -18.65 9.28 -1.62
N ALA A 7 -18.69 10.29 -2.49
CA ALA A 7 -18.33 10.14 -3.90
C ALA A 7 -16.86 9.74 -4.06
N ARG A 8 -15.97 10.32 -3.28
CA ARG A 8 -14.53 9.97 -3.32
C ARG A 8 -14.29 8.54 -2.86
N ARG A 9 -14.94 8.14 -1.78
CA ARG A 9 -14.88 6.76 -1.28
C ARG A 9 -15.42 5.77 -2.31
N ALA A 10 -16.56 6.06 -2.93
CA ALA A 10 -17.14 5.23 -3.97
C ALA A 10 -16.22 5.12 -5.21
N ALA A 11 -15.58 6.22 -5.60
CA ALA A 11 -14.62 6.21 -6.71
C ALA A 11 -13.40 5.33 -6.38
N ASN A 12 -12.88 5.41 -5.15
CA ASN A 12 -11.78 4.55 -4.73
C ASN A 12 -12.17 3.07 -4.71
N ALA A 13 -13.39 2.76 -4.28
CA ALA A 13 -13.91 1.40 -4.32
C ALA A 13 -14.00 0.86 -5.74
N ALA A 14 -14.43 1.69 -6.69
CA ALA A 14 -14.49 1.34 -8.11
C ALA A 14 -13.08 1.08 -8.68
N HIS A 15 -12.10 1.93 -8.35
CA HIS A 15 -10.70 1.69 -8.76
C HIS A 15 -10.16 0.39 -8.17
N LEU A 16 -10.45 0.12 -6.90
CA LEU A 16 -10.01 -1.10 -6.21
C LEU A 16 -10.54 -2.37 -6.88
N SER A 17 -11.73 -2.33 -7.48
CA SER A 17 -12.31 -3.47 -8.18
C SER A 17 -11.67 -3.74 -9.54
N HIS A 18 -10.86 -2.82 -10.09
CA HIS A 18 -10.15 -3.05 -11.34
C HIS A 18 -9.02 -4.08 -11.11
N PRO A 19 -8.95 -5.15 -11.92
CA PRO A 19 -7.98 -6.23 -11.72
C PRO A 19 -6.52 -5.76 -11.62
N ASN A 20 -6.12 -4.80 -12.45
CA ASN A 20 -4.76 -4.29 -12.44
C ASN A 20 -4.45 -3.49 -11.17
N VAL A 21 -5.40 -2.72 -10.67
CA VAL A 21 -5.23 -1.97 -9.42
C VAL A 21 -5.12 -2.93 -8.24
N ALA A 22 -6.02 -3.91 -8.16
CA ALA A 22 -5.99 -4.92 -7.10
C ALA A 22 -4.68 -5.71 -7.12
N ALA A 23 -4.20 -6.12 -8.30
CA ALA A 23 -2.94 -6.83 -8.46
C ALA A 23 -1.73 -5.97 -8.07
N PHE A 24 -1.75 -4.68 -8.42
CA PHE A 24 -0.69 -3.75 -8.07
C PHE A 24 -0.57 -3.60 -6.54
N LEU A 25 -1.70 -3.46 -5.85
CA LEU A 25 -1.71 -3.38 -4.39
C LEU A 25 -1.17 -4.67 -3.74
N LYS A 26 -1.52 -5.85 -4.27
CA LYS A 26 -0.96 -7.11 -3.77
C LYS A 26 0.56 -7.17 -3.93
N ALA A 27 1.07 -6.68 -5.06
CA ALA A 27 2.51 -6.63 -5.30
C ALA A 27 3.21 -5.68 -4.32
N ILE A 28 2.60 -4.53 -3.99
CA ILE A 28 3.10 -3.63 -2.95
C ILE A 28 3.15 -4.36 -1.60
N ALA A 29 2.07 -5.04 -1.23
CA ALA A 29 1.99 -5.77 0.04
C ALA A 29 3.10 -6.83 0.16
N GLU A 30 3.36 -7.58 -0.91
CA GLU A 30 4.45 -8.55 -0.93
C GLU A 30 5.82 -7.90 -0.78
N ALA A 31 6.07 -6.82 -1.51
CA ALA A 31 7.34 -6.09 -1.42
C ALA A 31 7.57 -5.54 -0.01
N GLU A 32 6.54 -4.99 0.61
CA GLU A 32 6.61 -4.46 1.98
C GLU A 32 6.62 -5.55 3.05
N GLY A 33 6.26 -6.78 2.72
CA GLY A 33 6.15 -7.87 3.69
C GLY A 33 4.99 -7.66 4.66
N GLY A 34 3.95 -6.92 4.27
CA GLY A 34 2.84 -6.54 5.13
C GLY A 34 1.72 -7.56 5.20
N ALA A 35 0.92 -7.46 6.24
CA ALA A 35 -0.38 -8.10 6.40
C ALA A 35 -1.30 -7.14 7.14
N TYR A 36 -2.62 -7.34 7.03
CA TYR A 36 -3.59 -6.38 7.59
C TYR A 36 -3.43 -6.12 9.08
N ASP A 37 -2.91 -7.09 9.82
CA ASP A 37 -2.74 -7.01 11.27
C ASP A 37 -1.28 -6.81 11.73
N PHE A 38 -0.39 -6.37 10.85
CA PHE A 38 1.04 -6.16 11.15
C PHE A 38 1.32 -4.73 11.62
N LYS A 39 1.98 -4.60 12.76
CA LYS A 39 2.76 -3.41 13.10
C LYS A 39 4.15 -3.52 12.47
N TYR A 40 4.89 -2.43 12.48
CA TYR A 40 6.29 -2.45 12.04
C TYR A 40 7.10 -3.48 12.84
N GLY A 41 7.76 -4.37 12.13
CA GLY A 41 8.57 -5.43 12.73
C GLY A 41 7.90 -6.79 12.82
N ALA A 42 6.59 -6.90 12.57
CA ALA A 42 5.93 -8.20 12.47
C ALA A 42 6.44 -8.99 11.27
N LEU A 43 6.51 -10.31 11.40
CA LEU A 43 7.04 -11.20 10.37
C LEU A 43 5.99 -12.22 9.94
N LYS A 44 5.89 -12.43 8.62
CA LYS A 44 5.01 -13.47 8.05
C LYS A 44 5.43 -14.85 8.54
N GLY A 45 4.44 -15.70 8.81
CA GLY A 45 4.65 -17.08 9.25
C GLY A 45 5.09 -17.23 10.71
N ARG A 46 5.27 -16.15 11.44
CA ARG A 46 5.65 -16.20 12.85
C ARG A 46 4.41 -16.35 13.72
N ALA A 47 4.25 -17.50 14.36
CA ALA A 47 3.15 -17.72 15.29
C ALA A 47 3.32 -16.83 16.54
N ASN A 48 2.20 -16.29 17.05
CA ASN A 48 2.18 -15.47 18.28
C ASN A 48 3.13 -14.26 18.23
N ASP A 49 3.24 -13.63 17.07
CA ASP A 49 4.07 -12.43 16.91
C ASP A 49 3.43 -11.28 17.71
N ARG A 50 4.18 -10.73 18.67
CA ARG A 50 3.73 -9.64 19.54
C ARG A 50 3.47 -8.34 18.77
N TRP A 51 3.98 -8.23 17.55
CA TRP A 51 3.83 -7.04 16.69
C TRP A 51 2.62 -7.14 15.77
N ARG A 52 1.75 -8.11 16.01
CA ARG A 52 0.43 -8.16 15.41
C ARG A 52 -0.57 -7.44 16.29
N PHE A 53 -1.59 -6.83 15.69
CA PHE A 53 -2.63 -6.13 16.42
C PHE A 53 -4.01 -6.69 16.09
N THR A 54 -4.97 -6.51 17.00
CA THR A 54 -6.35 -6.98 16.83
C THR A 54 -7.34 -5.81 16.80
N ASP A 55 -7.02 -4.69 17.44
CA ASP A 55 -7.87 -3.51 17.47
C ASP A 55 -7.71 -2.72 16.18
N THR A 56 -8.75 -2.72 15.34
CA THR A 56 -8.80 -2.00 14.07
C THR A 56 -9.60 -0.71 14.14
N SER A 57 -9.99 -0.26 15.33
CA SER A 57 -10.77 0.97 15.50
C SER A 57 -9.97 2.23 15.20
N THR A 58 -8.65 2.13 15.24
CA THR A 58 -7.71 3.22 14.93
C THR A 58 -6.38 2.63 14.45
N HIS A 59 -5.48 3.48 13.98
CA HIS A 59 -4.13 3.07 13.59
C HIS A 59 -3.38 2.51 14.82
N PRO A 60 -2.68 1.37 14.70
CA PRO A 60 -2.08 0.68 15.85
C PRO A 60 -0.87 1.36 16.47
N GLY A 61 -0.28 2.36 15.80
CA GLY A 61 0.87 3.09 16.33
C GLY A 61 2.21 2.42 16.10
N PRO A 62 3.23 2.76 16.91
CA PRO A 62 4.59 2.29 16.73
C PRO A 62 4.74 0.78 16.88
N GLY A 63 5.70 0.22 16.10
CA GLY A 63 6.07 -1.18 16.18
C GLY A 63 7.32 -1.43 17.05
N ILE A 64 8.17 -2.38 16.60
CA ILE A 64 9.29 -2.93 17.38
C ILE A 64 10.31 -1.89 17.83
N ASP A 65 10.52 -0.83 17.05
CA ASP A 65 11.50 0.22 17.40
C ASP A 65 10.93 1.32 18.32
N GLY A 66 9.64 1.26 18.64
CA GLY A 66 8.96 2.29 19.43
C GLY A 66 8.77 3.63 18.74
N LYS A 67 9.09 3.74 17.46
CA LYS A 67 9.07 4.99 16.68
C LYS A 67 8.33 4.86 15.36
N THR A 68 8.68 3.88 14.54
CA THR A 68 8.14 3.68 13.20
C THR A 68 6.70 3.20 13.28
N THR A 69 5.79 3.94 12.65
CA THR A 69 4.35 3.64 12.67
C THR A 69 3.85 2.97 11.40
N ALA A 70 4.75 2.55 10.49
CA ALA A 70 4.34 1.78 9.32
C ALA A 70 3.57 0.52 9.75
N ALA A 71 2.36 0.33 9.25
CA ALA A 71 1.47 -0.73 9.70
C ALA A 71 0.55 -1.23 8.60
N GLY A 72 0.01 -2.42 8.81
CA GLY A 72 -0.99 -3.03 7.95
C GLY A 72 -0.43 -3.67 6.70
N MET A 73 -1.32 -3.97 5.77
CA MET A 73 -1.00 -4.67 4.51
C MET A 73 0.02 -3.88 3.68
N TYR A 74 -0.10 -2.55 3.68
CA TYR A 74 0.72 -1.67 2.82
C TYR A 74 1.72 -0.84 3.62
N GLN A 75 1.92 -1.15 4.90
CA GLN A 75 2.87 -0.45 5.79
C GLN A 75 2.67 1.06 5.76
N ILE A 76 1.43 1.49 6.01
CA ILE A 76 1.01 2.89 6.02
C ILE A 76 1.35 3.52 7.38
N THR A 77 2.08 4.63 7.37
CA THR A 77 2.41 5.35 8.61
C THR A 77 1.20 6.09 9.16
N ARG A 78 1.23 6.41 10.46
CA ARG A 78 0.13 7.15 11.09
C ARG A 78 -0.17 8.50 10.42
N PRO A 79 0.83 9.35 10.11
CA PRO A 79 0.54 10.61 9.41
C PRO A 79 -0.10 10.40 8.03
N THR A 80 0.34 9.41 7.28
CA THR A 80 -0.23 9.07 5.97
C THR A 80 -1.67 8.59 6.11
N TRP A 81 -1.94 7.73 7.10
CA TRP A 81 -3.28 7.28 7.40
C TRP A 81 -4.22 8.44 7.77
N GLN A 82 -3.77 9.35 8.64
CA GLN A 82 -4.56 10.53 9.02
C GLN A 82 -4.85 11.42 7.81
N HIS A 83 -3.84 11.72 7.01
CA HIS A 83 -3.96 12.59 5.86
C HIS A 83 -4.93 12.05 4.80
N HIS A 84 -4.70 10.82 4.35
CA HIS A 84 -5.52 10.22 3.28
C HIS A 84 -6.86 9.70 3.81
N GLY A 85 -6.89 9.17 5.02
CA GLY A 85 -8.14 8.72 5.65
C GLY A 85 -9.13 9.85 5.84
N SER A 86 -8.68 11.04 6.22
CA SER A 86 -9.56 12.21 6.41
C SER A 86 -10.27 12.60 5.12
N LYS A 87 -9.63 12.48 3.97
CA LYS A 87 -10.23 12.73 2.66
C LYS A 87 -11.38 11.78 2.34
N LEU A 88 -11.36 10.60 2.93
CA LEU A 88 -12.35 9.54 2.74
C LEU A 88 -13.35 9.44 3.89
N GLY A 89 -13.19 10.29 4.91
CA GLY A 89 -14.00 10.22 6.11
C GLY A 89 -13.80 8.93 6.90
N LEU A 90 -12.62 8.33 6.84
CA LEU A 90 -12.27 7.07 7.49
C LEU A 90 -11.34 7.33 8.67
N ARG A 91 -11.67 6.75 9.82
CA ARG A 91 -10.92 6.92 11.07
C ARG A 91 -10.50 5.61 11.72
N ASP A 92 -10.94 4.49 11.15
CA ASP A 92 -10.54 3.15 11.55
C ASP A 92 -9.31 2.67 10.79
N PHE A 93 -8.85 1.47 11.09
CA PHE A 93 -7.74 0.83 10.38
C PHE A 93 -8.11 -0.61 9.99
N SER A 94 -9.37 -0.82 9.61
CA SER A 94 -9.85 -2.11 9.10
C SER A 94 -9.16 -2.46 7.77
N PRO A 95 -9.17 -3.72 7.35
CA PRO A 95 -8.65 -4.11 6.04
C PRO A 95 -9.24 -3.28 4.89
N ARG A 96 -10.53 -3.03 4.92
CA ARG A 96 -11.19 -2.22 3.89
C ARG A 96 -10.65 -0.78 3.86
N THR A 97 -10.48 -0.17 5.04
CA THR A 97 -9.91 1.19 5.13
C THR A 97 -8.48 1.22 4.62
N GLN A 98 -7.67 0.23 4.94
CA GLN A 98 -6.30 0.13 4.44
C GLN A 98 -6.27 0.09 2.91
N ASP A 99 -7.12 -0.72 2.29
CA ASP A 99 -7.23 -0.82 0.83
C ASP A 99 -7.64 0.51 0.20
N LEU A 100 -8.65 1.16 0.75
CA LEU A 100 -9.16 2.44 0.21
C LEU A 100 -8.12 3.55 0.36
N ILE A 101 -7.38 3.57 1.44
CA ILE A 101 -6.28 4.54 1.64
C ILE A 101 -5.14 4.27 0.65
N ALA A 102 -4.78 3.01 0.41
CA ALA A 102 -3.76 2.68 -0.58
C ALA A 102 -4.16 3.17 -1.98
N VAL A 103 -5.42 3.00 -2.37
CA VAL A 103 -5.95 3.56 -3.63
C VAL A 103 -5.87 5.09 -3.61
N GLU A 104 -6.21 5.73 -2.48
CA GLU A 104 -6.12 7.20 -2.36
C GLU A 104 -4.69 7.70 -2.56
N ILE A 105 -3.71 6.98 -2.04
CA ILE A 105 -2.30 7.29 -2.26
C ILE A 105 -1.97 7.21 -3.76
N LEU A 106 -2.37 6.14 -4.44
CA LEU A 106 -2.15 5.99 -5.88
C LEU A 106 -2.83 7.11 -6.68
N ARG A 107 -4.03 7.52 -6.28
CA ARG A 107 -4.72 8.65 -6.90
C ARG A 107 -3.94 9.95 -6.72
N SER A 108 -3.45 10.20 -5.53
CA SER A 108 -2.68 11.40 -5.22
C SER A 108 -1.37 11.48 -6.01
N LEU A 109 -0.80 10.33 -6.34
CA LEU A 109 0.39 10.22 -7.18
C LEU A 109 0.06 10.35 -8.69
N GLY A 110 -1.22 10.33 -9.07
CA GLY A 110 -1.64 10.45 -10.45
C GLY A 110 -1.34 9.23 -11.33
N VAL A 111 -1.28 8.02 -10.74
CA VAL A 111 -0.84 6.80 -11.45
C VAL A 111 -1.96 5.80 -11.73
N ILE A 112 -3.17 6.04 -11.25
CA ILE A 112 -4.28 5.06 -11.38
C ILE A 112 -4.54 4.66 -12.83
N GLU A 113 -4.66 5.62 -13.75
CA GLU A 113 -5.00 5.31 -15.14
C GLU A 113 -3.87 4.55 -15.84
N GLN A 114 -2.61 4.87 -15.55
CA GLN A 114 -1.48 4.13 -16.09
C GLN A 114 -1.44 2.68 -15.55
N ILE A 115 -1.75 2.48 -14.27
CA ILE A 115 -1.84 1.13 -13.69
C ILE A 115 -2.96 0.34 -14.39
N LYS A 116 -4.13 0.94 -14.57
CA LYS A 116 -5.23 0.30 -15.29
C LYS A 116 -4.83 -0.09 -16.72
N ALA A 117 -4.03 0.74 -17.37
CA ALA A 117 -3.52 0.48 -18.71
C ALA A 117 -2.38 -0.55 -18.74
N GLY A 118 -1.89 -1.02 -17.60
CA GLY A 118 -0.79 -1.98 -17.51
C GLY A 118 0.60 -1.38 -17.71
N GLU A 119 0.73 -0.07 -17.61
CA GLU A 119 2.01 0.66 -17.79
C GLU A 119 2.83 0.64 -16.49
N ILE A 120 3.21 -0.55 -16.05
CA ILE A 120 3.76 -0.76 -14.70
C ILE A 120 5.14 -0.12 -14.52
N ALA A 121 6.05 -0.30 -15.49
CA ALA A 121 7.38 0.31 -15.39
C ALA A 121 7.30 1.84 -15.29
N ALA A 122 6.35 2.46 -16.00
CA ALA A 122 6.21 3.91 -16.06
C ALA A 122 5.80 4.54 -14.72
N VAL A 123 5.06 3.82 -13.89
CA VAL A 123 4.59 4.36 -12.59
C VAL A 123 5.59 4.17 -11.46
N MET A 124 6.58 3.31 -11.61
CA MET A 124 7.51 2.95 -10.53
C MET A 124 8.26 4.14 -9.93
N PRO A 125 8.75 5.13 -10.69
CA PRO A 125 9.44 6.28 -10.09
C PRO A 125 8.59 7.04 -9.07
N LYS A 126 7.28 7.14 -9.30
CA LYS A 126 6.37 7.85 -8.40
C LYS A 126 6.03 7.01 -7.17
N VAL A 127 5.67 5.73 -7.37
CA VAL A 127 5.25 4.87 -6.26
C VAL A 127 6.42 4.51 -5.33
N ALA A 128 7.64 4.42 -5.85
CA ALA A 128 8.84 4.14 -5.06
C ALA A 128 9.16 5.25 -4.04
N ARG A 129 8.65 6.45 -4.23
CA ARG A 129 8.79 7.55 -3.25
C ARG A 129 7.96 7.30 -2.00
N THR A 130 6.84 6.63 -2.13
CA THR A 130 5.94 6.32 -1.01
C THR A 130 6.34 5.01 -0.34
N TRP A 131 6.66 4.00 -1.14
CA TRP A 131 6.99 2.66 -0.63
C TRP A 131 8.46 2.35 -0.88
N ALA A 132 9.24 2.39 0.22
CA ALA A 132 10.70 2.24 0.17
C ALA A 132 11.16 0.87 -0.36
N ALA A 133 10.32 -0.16 -0.22
CA ALA A 133 10.62 -1.50 -0.72
C ALA A 133 10.51 -1.62 -2.24
N LEU A 134 10.05 -0.58 -2.95
CA LEU A 134 9.87 -0.62 -4.40
C LEU A 134 11.07 -0.01 -5.13
N PRO A 135 11.48 -0.61 -6.27
CA PRO A 135 12.51 -0.02 -7.13
C PRO A 135 11.92 1.12 -7.95
N LYS A 136 12.79 2.02 -8.41
CA LYS A 136 12.39 3.13 -9.29
C LYS A 136 12.04 2.71 -10.70
N GLY A 137 12.39 1.48 -11.07
CA GLY A 137 12.11 0.91 -12.40
C GLY A 137 13.03 -0.26 -12.72
N PRO A 138 12.93 -0.83 -13.93
CA PRO A 138 13.78 -1.94 -14.36
C PRO A 138 15.26 -1.60 -14.24
N GLY A 139 16.05 -2.47 -13.59
CA GLY A 139 17.49 -2.28 -13.40
C GLY A 139 17.86 -1.16 -12.45
N GLN A 140 16.89 -0.56 -11.73
CA GLN A 140 17.13 0.56 -10.83
C GLN A 140 16.92 0.15 -9.38
N GLY A 141 17.62 0.84 -8.46
CA GLY A 141 17.41 0.70 -7.03
C GLY A 141 16.20 1.49 -6.54
N ASN A 142 16.03 1.54 -5.23
CA ASN A 142 14.97 2.33 -4.60
C ASN A 142 15.39 3.79 -4.39
N HIS A 143 14.49 4.62 -3.82
CA HIS A 143 14.76 6.02 -3.48
C HIS A 143 15.53 6.18 -2.16
N TYR A 144 15.55 5.16 -1.32
CA TYR A 144 16.02 5.26 0.06
C TYR A 144 17.24 4.36 0.27
N PRO A 145 18.47 4.91 0.19
CA PRO A 145 19.69 4.14 0.43
C PRO A 145 19.61 3.43 1.79
N HIS A 146 20.18 2.24 1.88
CA HIS A 146 20.24 1.40 3.08
C HIS A 146 18.93 0.75 3.50
N GLN A 147 17.83 0.97 2.78
CA GLN A 147 16.58 0.25 3.01
C GLN A 147 16.44 -0.91 2.02
N ARG A 148 15.91 -2.03 2.51
CA ARG A 148 15.64 -3.21 1.67
C ARG A 148 14.61 -2.87 0.60
N TYR A 149 14.83 -3.39 -0.60
CA TYR A 149 13.85 -3.29 -1.68
C TYR A 149 13.88 -4.56 -2.54
N VAL A 150 12.80 -4.77 -3.30
CA VAL A 150 12.72 -5.86 -4.27
C VAL A 150 13.17 -5.37 -5.66
N LYS A 151 13.64 -6.29 -6.49
CA LYS A 151 13.95 -5.98 -7.89
C LYS A 151 12.65 -5.79 -8.67
N PHE A 152 12.71 -5.01 -9.74
CA PHE A 152 11.54 -4.77 -10.58
C PHE A 152 10.94 -6.07 -11.11
N GLU A 153 11.75 -7.02 -11.53
CA GLU A 153 11.29 -8.32 -12.03
C GLU A 153 10.50 -9.08 -10.96
N THR A 154 10.92 -9.01 -9.70
CA THR A 154 10.22 -9.64 -8.58
C THR A 154 8.86 -8.96 -8.34
N PHE A 155 8.82 -7.62 -8.37
CA PHE A 155 7.58 -6.85 -8.23
C PHE A 155 6.62 -7.18 -9.39
N LEU A 156 7.12 -7.18 -10.62
CA LEU A 156 6.30 -7.47 -11.81
C LEU A 156 5.74 -8.89 -11.77
N ALA A 157 6.55 -9.87 -11.34
CA ALA A 157 6.10 -11.26 -11.20
C ALA A 157 4.96 -11.38 -10.18
N ALA A 158 5.06 -10.68 -9.04
CA ALA A 158 3.99 -10.65 -8.03
C ALA A 158 2.71 -10.01 -8.59
N TYR A 159 2.85 -8.92 -9.34
CA TYR A 159 1.75 -8.24 -10.00
C TYR A 159 1.03 -9.17 -10.98
N VAL A 160 1.76 -9.85 -11.84
CA VAL A 160 1.19 -10.78 -12.83
C VAL A 160 0.55 -11.99 -12.14
N ALA A 161 1.21 -12.54 -11.12
CA ALA A 161 0.68 -13.67 -10.34
C ALA A 161 -0.64 -13.31 -9.63
N ALA A 162 -0.83 -12.04 -9.28
CA ALA A 162 -2.07 -11.55 -8.67
C ALA A 162 -3.17 -11.23 -9.69
N GLY A 163 -2.95 -11.49 -10.98
CA GLY A 163 -3.91 -11.27 -12.05
C GLY A 163 -3.74 -9.98 -12.83
N GLY A 164 -2.64 -9.25 -12.61
CA GLY A 164 -2.35 -8.03 -13.35
C GLY A 164 -1.91 -8.30 -14.79
N GLN A 165 -2.29 -7.39 -15.67
CA GLN A 165 -1.90 -7.44 -17.08
C GLN A 165 -0.94 -6.31 -17.40
N VAL A 166 0.10 -6.62 -18.17
CA VAL A 166 1.11 -5.67 -18.62
C VAL A 166 0.78 -5.24 -20.05
N ALA A 167 0.89 -3.95 -20.31
CA ALA A 167 0.68 -3.38 -21.63
C ALA A 167 1.70 -3.89 -22.64
#